data_8fb335a8cf322d4397071186b4103a13
#
_entry.id   8fb335a8cf322d4397071186b4103a13
#
_cell.length_a   1.000
_cell.length_b   1.000
_cell.length_c   1.000
_cell.angle_alpha   90.00
_cell.angle_beta   90.00
_cell.angle_gamma   90.00
#
_symmetry.space_group_name_H-M   'P 1'
#
loop_
_entity.id
_entity.type
_entity.pdbx_description
1 polymer ?
#
loop_
_entity_poly.entity_id
_entity_poly.type
_entity_poly.pdbx_seq_one_letter_code
_entity_poly.pdbx_strand_id
1 'polypeptide(L)'
;MIIQKVAIGNNEDAFIEDRFQNTVNIIYSNDNNKGKTIVFQGIMYALGNTPIFPSQFNYKDYFFYLKISHNQIEFEFLRKKNSIVVKEANNITVFDSISDFKIFFKDRVYDLPKIIKDNILHIADLSMFYQLFFLPQDKRNTSNVINCAPYNKRDFMNMLKTIINREYLDIDSNDDSKLKDRIKEIKKEISILDKRIQFSKKNPNIAKQVLQYANDKELKEKSKLFQEKNKEVADLSNKRNREINRIYKLEVLLNELGSLNRHIEVGKIKCADCGSTNIVYTNGDFTFDISNDSVKKQIISSITKQIQSKKELVNEYSLQINSFQGELQMLLIDLPPEVGDIIINRSEILNDQDNDKKIKHLSDELDLLQEKQKVVAETRDEIIDVVNEKIESIIDLMKRIYMRIAELKNIEIVDLFTLNEENYSGSEGQMFYFAKLVSISKILDFNFPVIIDCFREGEISSKKEDIMLSELHSLNKQIILSATLKDQEYSKQKYAPYKYVNSIDYSEMRSYKILKPELVNEFQTILATFGM
;
A
#
# COMPACT_ATOMS: atom_id res chain seq x y z
N MET A 1 -3.31 -3.47 17.07
CA MET A 1 -3.41 -4.83 16.49
C MET A 1 -2.60 -5.78 17.36
N ILE A 2 -3.19 -6.91 17.75
CA ILE A 2 -2.55 -7.95 18.57
C ILE A 2 -2.67 -9.26 17.81
N ILE A 3 -1.55 -9.95 17.57
CA ILE A 3 -1.50 -11.27 16.98
C ILE A 3 -1.79 -12.28 18.08
N GLN A 4 -2.79 -13.14 17.86
CA GLN A 4 -3.23 -14.14 18.84
C GLN A 4 -2.79 -15.55 18.44
N LYS A 5 -2.93 -15.93 17.17
CA LYS A 5 -2.64 -17.29 16.68
C LYS A 5 -2.14 -17.25 15.26
N VAL A 6 -1.15 -18.04 14.94
CA VAL A 6 -0.69 -18.30 13.57
C VAL A 6 -0.71 -19.80 13.35
N ALA A 7 -1.17 -20.24 12.17
CA ALA A 7 -1.07 -21.63 11.76
C ALA A 7 -0.67 -21.74 10.29
N ILE A 8 0.07 -22.78 9.97
CA ILE A 8 0.53 -23.10 8.63
C ILE A 8 0.27 -24.58 8.41
N GLY A 9 -0.38 -24.97 7.34
CA GLY A 9 -0.63 -26.39 7.14
C GLY A 9 -1.30 -26.72 5.81
N ASN A 10 -1.37 -28.02 5.56
CA ASN A 10 -2.11 -28.65 4.48
C ASN A 10 -2.76 -29.95 5.00
N ASN A 11 -3.07 -30.90 4.12
CA ASN A 11 -3.68 -32.17 4.51
C ASN A 11 -2.67 -33.19 5.07
N GLU A 12 -1.38 -32.91 5.01
CA GLU A 12 -0.31 -33.87 5.38
C GLU A 12 0.38 -33.45 6.68
N ASP A 13 0.64 -32.19 6.85
CA ASP A 13 1.31 -31.64 8.01
C ASP A 13 0.87 -30.20 8.33
N ALA A 14 0.99 -29.83 9.61
CA ALA A 14 0.60 -28.50 10.08
C ALA A 14 1.50 -28.02 11.22
N PHE A 15 1.46 -26.71 11.43
CA PHE A 15 2.09 -26.04 12.55
C PHE A 15 1.10 -25.02 13.13
N ILE A 16 1.07 -24.89 14.45
CA ILE A 16 0.19 -23.96 15.15
C ILE A 16 0.98 -23.29 16.27
N GLU A 17 0.87 -21.98 16.38
CA GLU A 17 1.43 -21.17 17.46
C GLU A 17 0.37 -20.21 18.00
N ASP A 18 0.00 -20.36 19.26
CA ASP A 18 -1.02 -19.57 19.94
C ASP A 18 -0.57 -19.04 21.32
N ARG A 19 0.72 -19.20 21.65
CA ARG A 19 1.29 -18.76 22.94
C ARG A 19 1.62 -17.26 22.98
N PHE A 20 1.28 -16.49 21.94
CA PHE A 20 1.54 -15.06 21.92
C PHE A 20 0.76 -14.31 23.01
N GLN A 21 1.42 -13.39 23.67
CA GLN A 21 0.86 -12.51 24.69
C GLN A 21 0.96 -11.06 24.25
N ASN A 22 0.17 -10.18 24.85
CA ASN A 22 0.25 -8.73 24.61
C ASN A 22 1.42 -8.10 25.38
N THR A 23 2.63 -8.57 25.10
CA THR A 23 3.89 -8.14 25.71
C THR A 23 5.03 -8.42 24.72
N VAL A 24 6.27 -8.43 25.20
CA VAL A 24 7.44 -8.86 24.40
C VAL A 24 7.45 -10.38 24.31
N ASN A 25 7.24 -10.91 23.12
CA ASN A 25 7.33 -12.36 22.82
C ASN A 25 8.66 -12.63 22.14
N ILE A 26 9.42 -13.61 22.64
CA ILE A 26 10.67 -14.05 22.01
C ILE A 26 10.57 -15.51 21.66
N ILE A 27 10.49 -15.80 20.34
CA ILE A 27 10.62 -17.16 19.82
C ILE A 27 12.11 -17.46 19.68
N TYR A 28 12.61 -18.38 20.49
CA TYR A 28 14.03 -18.71 20.47
C TYR A 28 14.28 -20.21 20.28
N SER A 29 15.51 -20.55 19.91
CA SER A 29 16.01 -21.92 19.86
C SER A 29 17.52 -21.93 20.09
N ASN A 30 18.05 -23.09 20.46
CA ASN A 30 19.48 -23.32 20.60
C ASN A 30 20.21 -23.52 19.26
N ASP A 31 19.48 -23.60 18.15
CA ASP A 31 20.04 -23.85 16.82
C ASP A 31 19.28 -23.06 15.76
N ASN A 32 19.89 -22.93 14.59
CA ASN A 32 19.25 -22.41 13.39
C ASN A 32 18.29 -23.46 12.78
N ASN A 33 17.58 -23.10 11.72
CA ASN A 33 16.69 -24.00 10.95
C ASN A 33 15.55 -24.68 11.75
N LYS A 34 15.16 -24.07 12.87
CA LYS A 34 14.01 -24.51 13.70
C LYS A 34 12.68 -23.88 13.26
N GLY A 35 12.64 -23.27 12.07
CA GLY A 35 11.42 -22.75 11.46
C GLY A 35 10.95 -21.38 11.94
N LYS A 36 11.71 -20.68 12.79
CA LYS A 36 11.36 -19.34 13.28
C LYS A 36 10.98 -18.39 12.14
N THR A 37 11.84 -18.23 11.13
CA THR A 37 11.61 -17.38 9.96
C THR A 37 10.33 -17.76 9.20
N ILE A 38 9.99 -19.06 9.13
CA ILE A 38 8.74 -19.51 8.47
C ILE A 38 7.52 -18.95 9.21
N VAL A 39 7.54 -18.91 10.54
CA VAL A 39 6.45 -18.35 11.35
C VAL A 39 6.32 -16.85 11.12
N PHE A 40 7.42 -16.10 11.17
CA PHE A 40 7.44 -14.65 10.97
C PHE A 40 6.97 -14.26 9.56
N GLN A 41 7.52 -14.93 8.56
CA GLN A 41 7.08 -14.73 7.18
C GLN A 41 5.64 -15.18 6.97
N GLY A 42 5.19 -16.24 7.66
CA GLY A 42 3.82 -16.74 7.62
C GLY A 42 2.81 -15.72 8.16
N ILE A 43 3.11 -15.06 9.29
CA ILE A 43 2.31 -13.96 9.84
C ILE A 43 2.14 -12.86 8.79
N MET A 44 3.25 -12.39 8.23
CA MET A 44 3.24 -11.29 7.27
C MET A 44 2.61 -11.69 5.93
N TYR A 45 2.84 -12.94 5.52
CA TYR A 45 2.23 -13.48 4.31
C TYR A 45 0.70 -13.53 4.43
N ALA A 46 0.16 -13.99 5.54
CA ALA A 46 -1.28 -14.00 5.79
C ALA A 46 -1.90 -12.60 5.71
N LEU A 47 -1.15 -11.56 6.07
CA LEU A 47 -1.54 -10.15 5.97
C LEU A 47 -1.33 -9.54 4.56
N GLY A 48 -1.00 -10.33 3.55
CA GLY A 48 -0.86 -9.83 2.19
C GLY A 48 0.56 -9.43 1.79
N ASN A 49 1.56 -9.58 2.66
CA ASN A 49 2.95 -9.23 2.33
C ASN A 49 3.54 -10.13 1.22
N THR A 50 4.56 -9.61 0.53
CA THR A 50 5.37 -10.38 -0.40
C THR A 50 6.33 -11.28 0.39
N PRO A 51 6.31 -12.61 0.22
CA PRO A 51 7.05 -13.52 1.08
C PRO A 51 8.53 -13.57 0.75
N ILE A 52 9.35 -13.79 1.80
CA ILE A 52 10.78 -14.12 1.70
C ILE A 52 10.98 -15.43 2.49
N PHE A 53 10.43 -16.53 1.99
CA PHE A 53 10.60 -17.84 2.62
C PHE A 53 11.95 -18.48 2.26
N PRO A 54 12.49 -19.34 3.12
CA PRO A 54 13.64 -20.17 2.79
C PRO A 54 13.40 -21.00 1.53
N SER A 55 14.41 -21.13 0.66
CA SER A 55 14.32 -21.80 -0.65
C SER A 55 13.82 -23.25 -0.60
N GLN A 56 14.05 -23.93 0.52
CA GLN A 56 13.62 -25.32 0.73
C GLN A 56 12.16 -25.44 1.18
N PHE A 57 11.50 -24.34 1.50
CA PHE A 57 10.11 -24.33 1.96
C PHE A 57 9.18 -23.90 0.83
N ASN A 58 8.46 -24.90 0.25
CA ASN A 58 7.49 -24.63 -0.81
C ASN A 58 6.18 -24.08 -0.23
N TYR A 59 6.20 -22.79 0.15
CA TYR A 59 5.07 -22.13 0.82
C TYR A 59 3.76 -22.16 0.01
N LYS A 60 3.81 -22.37 -1.31
CA LYS A 60 2.63 -22.39 -2.18
C LYS A 60 1.71 -23.59 -1.94
N ASP A 61 2.24 -24.65 -1.31
CA ASP A 61 1.48 -25.86 -1.03
C ASP A 61 0.68 -25.76 0.27
N TYR A 62 0.91 -24.72 1.08
CA TYR A 62 0.34 -24.54 2.40
C TYR A 62 -0.67 -23.40 2.46
N PHE A 63 -1.65 -23.55 3.34
CA PHE A 63 -2.47 -22.48 3.85
C PHE A 63 -1.76 -21.78 5.00
N PHE A 64 -1.93 -20.47 5.09
CA PHE A 64 -1.41 -19.63 6.15
C PHE A 64 -2.56 -18.93 6.84
N TYR A 65 -2.77 -19.32 8.08
CA TYR A 65 -3.81 -18.76 8.94
C TYR A 65 -3.21 -17.78 9.94
N LEU A 66 -3.91 -16.69 10.19
CA LEU A 66 -3.56 -15.70 11.20
C LEU A 66 -4.81 -15.18 11.88
N LYS A 67 -4.85 -15.21 13.20
CA LYS A 67 -5.87 -14.57 14.02
C LYS A 67 -5.29 -13.33 14.70
N ILE A 68 -5.97 -12.21 14.54
CA ILE A 68 -5.61 -10.95 15.20
C ILE A 68 -6.81 -10.34 15.91
N SER A 69 -6.52 -9.50 16.91
CA SER A 69 -7.47 -8.53 17.46
C SER A 69 -7.00 -7.12 17.11
N HIS A 70 -7.89 -6.32 16.54
CA HIS A 70 -7.61 -4.93 16.20
C HIS A 70 -8.84 -4.06 16.50
N ASN A 71 -8.67 -3.00 17.32
CA ASN A 71 -9.76 -2.11 17.73
C ASN A 71 -10.99 -2.87 18.28
N GLN A 72 -10.74 -3.89 19.12
CA GLN A 72 -11.75 -4.79 19.71
C GLN A 72 -12.50 -5.68 18.71
N ILE A 73 -12.08 -5.71 17.45
CA ILE A 73 -12.61 -6.60 16.41
C ILE A 73 -11.61 -7.73 16.20
N GLU A 74 -12.10 -8.97 16.15
CA GLU A 74 -11.31 -10.12 15.77
C GLU A 74 -11.38 -10.35 14.26
N PHE A 75 -10.21 -10.52 13.65
CA PHE A 75 -10.08 -10.91 12.25
C PHE A 75 -9.30 -12.22 12.17
N GLU A 76 -9.79 -13.11 11.34
CA GLU A 76 -9.09 -14.34 10.97
C GLU A 76 -8.78 -14.28 9.47
N PHE A 77 -7.51 -14.39 9.12
CA PHE A 77 -7.03 -14.38 7.74
C PHE A 77 -6.58 -15.79 7.37
N LEU A 78 -6.94 -16.23 6.18
CA LEU A 78 -6.46 -17.48 5.61
C LEU A 78 -5.98 -17.21 4.19
N ARG A 79 -4.70 -17.42 3.93
CA ARG A 79 -4.09 -17.18 2.62
C ARG A 79 -3.50 -18.44 2.03
N LYS A 80 -3.73 -18.63 0.72
CA LYS A 80 -3.00 -19.59 -0.11
C LYS A 80 -2.70 -18.94 -1.45
N LYS A 81 -1.42 -18.91 -1.84
CA LYS A 81 -0.93 -18.20 -3.05
C LYS A 81 -1.41 -16.74 -3.10
N ASN A 82 -2.24 -16.39 -4.10
CA ASN A 82 -2.74 -15.02 -4.30
C ASN A 82 -4.10 -14.77 -3.65
N SER A 83 -4.79 -15.82 -3.24
CA SER A 83 -6.15 -15.71 -2.67
C SER A 83 -6.07 -15.57 -1.15
N ILE A 84 -6.88 -14.66 -0.61
CA ILE A 84 -7.02 -14.43 0.83
C ILE A 84 -8.50 -14.53 1.20
N VAL A 85 -8.78 -15.26 2.26
CA VAL A 85 -10.09 -15.30 2.90
C VAL A 85 -9.97 -14.59 4.25
N VAL A 86 -10.88 -13.68 4.51
CA VAL A 86 -10.97 -12.98 5.79
C VAL A 86 -12.30 -13.31 6.44
N LYS A 87 -12.24 -13.70 7.70
CA LYS A 87 -13.41 -13.89 8.54
C LYS A 87 -13.42 -12.81 9.61
N GLU A 88 -14.50 -12.06 9.66
CA GLU A 88 -14.80 -11.04 10.67
C GLU A 88 -16.11 -11.44 11.35
N ALA A 89 -16.03 -11.85 12.61
CA ALA A 89 -17.14 -12.49 13.32
C ALA A 89 -17.71 -13.68 12.53
N ASN A 90 -18.93 -13.56 11.99
CA ASN A 90 -19.59 -14.59 11.18
C ASN A 90 -19.56 -14.29 9.67
N ASN A 91 -18.89 -13.20 9.26
CA ASN A 91 -18.81 -12.81 7.85
C ASN A 91 -17.52 -13.31 7.23
N ILE A 92 -17.62 -14.04 6.13
CA ILE A 92 -16.49 -14.49 5.33
C ILE A 92 -16.44 -13.64 4.06
N THR A 93 -15.26 -13.10 3.76
CA THR A 93 -14.98 -12.35 2.53
C THR A 93 -13.78 -12.98 1.84
N VAL A 94 -13.92 -13.27 0.54
CA VAL A 94 -12.89 -13.91 -0.28
C VAL A 94 -12.31 -12.90 -1.24
N PHE A 95 -11.00 -12.84 -1.35
CA PHE A 95 -10.24 -11.96 -2.24
C PHE A 95 -9.36 -12.81 -3.15
N ASP A 96 -9.50 -12.60 -4.47
CA ASP A 96 -8.73 -13.33 -5.49
C ASP A 96 -7.35 -12.75 -5.72
N SER A 97 -7.12 -11.53 -5.23
CA SER A 97 -5.86 -10.83 -5.41
C SER A 97 -5.49 -10.00 -4.18
N ILE A 98 -4.18 -9.78 -4.02
CA ILE A 98 -3.66 -8.88 -2.99
C ILE A 98 -4.14 -7.43 -3.20
N SER A 99 -4.40 -7.03 -4.44
CA SER A 99 -4.91 -5.69 -4.74
C SER A 99 -6.32 -5.47 -4.17
N ASP A 100 -7.19 -6.47 -4.26
CA ASP A 100 -8.54 -6.40 -3.69
C ASP A 100 -8.50 -6.47 -2.16
N PHE A 101 -7.66 -7.35 -1.63
CA PHE A 101 -7.42 -7.43 -0.18
C PHE A 101 -6.87 -6.12 0.38
N LYS A 102 -6.00 -5.42 -0.34
CA LYS A 102 -5.47 -4.11 0.07
C LYS A 102 -6.56 -3.06 0.27
N ILE A 103 -7.60 -3.07 -0.56
CA ILE A 103 -8.76 -2.18 -0.40
C ILE A 103 -9.51 -2.52 0.89
N PHE A 104 -9.80 -3.80 1.12
CA PHE A 104 -10.40 -4.25 2.37
C PHE A 104 -9.55 -3.85 3.58
N PHE A 105 -8.23 -4.08 3.53
CA PHE A 105 -7.31 -3.73 4.61
C PHE A 105 -7.35 -2.23 4.90
N LYS A 106 -7.39 -1.40 3.85
CA LYS A 106 -7.52 0.05 3.97
C LYS A 106 -8.82 0.45 4.69
N ASP A 107 -9.93 -0.17 4.34
CA ASP A 107 -11.25 0.25 4.84
C ASP A 107 -11.59 -0.32 6.22
N ARG A 108 -11.02 -1.48 6.60
CA ARG A 108 -11.40 -2.23 7.80
C ARG A 108 -10.31 -2.32 8.87
N VAL A 109 -9.04 -2.30 8.48
CA VAL A 109 -7.92 -2.50 9.40
C VAL A 109 -7.17 -1.20 9.64
N TYR A 110 -6.71 -0.55 8.57
CA TYR A 110 -5.97 0.70 8.67
C TYR A 110 -6.13 1.51 7.38
N ASP A 111 -6.51 2.77 7.53
CA ASP A 111 -6.63 3.70 6.40
C ASP A 111 -5.27 3.96 5.77
N LEU A 112 -4.90 3.06 4.83
CA LEU A 112 -3.62 3.13 4.12
C LEU A 112 -3.48 4.46 3.39
N PRO A 113 -2.30 5.10 3.48
CA PRO A 113 -2.06 6.35 2.77
C PRO A 113 -2.08 6.13 1.26
N LYS A 114 -2.44 7.15 0.53
CA LYS A 114 -2.22 7.21 -0.92
C LYS A 114 -0.85 7.82 -1.19
N ILE A 115 -0.23 7.45 -2.29
CA ILE A 115 1.03 8.00 -2.80
C ILE A 115 0.90 8.28 -4.28
N ILE A 116 1.64 9.28 -4.77
CA ILE A 116 1.76 9.53 -6.20
C ILE A 116 3.00 8.81 -6.70
N LYS A 117 2.82 7.91 -7.67
CA LYS A 117 3.90 7.23 -8.37
C LYS A 117 3.64 7.24 -9.86
N ASP A 118 4.64 7.65 -10.63
CA ASP A 118 4.53 7.78 -12.09
C ASP A 118 3.31 8.64 -12.51
N ASN A 119 3.06 9.73 -11.78
CA ASN A 119 1.93 10.66 -11.91
C ASN A 119 0.55 10.01 -11.70
N ILE A 120 0.48 8.83 -11.10
CA ILE A 120 -0.77 8.13 -10.80
C ILE A 120 -0.90 7.97 -9.29
N LEU A 121 -2.11 8.26 -8.80
CA LEU A 121 -2.46 8.08 -7.41
C LEU A 121 -2.68 6.58 -7.10
N HIS A 122 -1.95 6.06 -6.12
CA HIS A 122 -2.04 4.68 -5.67
C HIS A 122 -2.25 4.60 -4.15
N ILE A 123 -3.01 3.62 -3.69
CA ILE A 123 -2.96 3.20 -2.29
C ILE A 123 -1.57 2.60 -2.05
N ALA A 124 -0.88 3.00 -0.97
CA ALA A 124 0.43 2.47 -0.61
C ALA A 124 0.43 0.93 -0.59
N ASP A 125 1.53 0.34 -1.07
CA ASP A 125 1.66 -1.10 -1.08
C ASP A 125 1.81 -1.67 0.34
N LEU A 126 1.17 -2.80 0.62
CA LEU A 126 1.23 -3.44 1.93
C LEU A 126 2.66 -3.80 2.33
N SER A 127 3.47 -4.29 1.37
CA SER A 127 4.87 -4.66 1.65
C SER A 127 5.73 -3.44 2.00
N MET A 128 5.41 -2.27 1.46
CA MET A 128 6.05 -1.01 1.84
C MET A 128 5.55 -0.51 3.19
N PHE A 129 4.24 -0.57 3.42
CA PHE A 129 3.62 -0.17 4.68
C PHE A 129 4.11 -0.99 5.87
N TYR A 130 4.25 -2.31 5.71
CA TYR A 130 4.72 -3.19 6.78
C TYR A 130 6.15 -2.91 7.24
N GLN A 131 6.98 -2.25 6.46
CA GLN A 131 8.33 -1.83 6.88
C GLN A 131 8.32 -0.80 8.02
N LEU A 132 7.16 -0.26 8.37
CA LEU A 132 6.99 0.60 9.54
C LEU A 132 7.05 -0.19 10.87
N PHE A 133 6.81 -1.50 10.85
CA PHE A 133 6.73 -2.34 12.05
C PHE A 133 7.24 -3.77 11.88
N PHE A 134 7.63 -4.16 10.68
CA PHE A 134 8.21 -5.49 10.40
C PHE A 134 9.62 -5.37 9.81
N LEU A 135 10.56 -6.06 10.43
CA LEU A 135 11.93 -6.22 9.95
C LEU A 135 12.20 -7.69 9.62
N PRO A 136 12.26 -8.09 8.33
CA PRO A 136 12.61 -9.45 7.93
C PRO A 136 14.10 -9.74 8.12
N GLN A 137 14.49 -11.00 8.14
CA GLN A 137 15.89 -11.41 8.23
C GLN A 137 16.67 -11.09 6.93
N ASP A 138 16.10 -11.42 5.78
CA ASP A 138 16.79 -11.40 4.48
C ASP A 138 16.47 -10.16 3.62
N LYS A 139 17.28 -9.96 2.57
CA LYS A 139 17.14 -8.91 1.56
C LYS A 139 17.16 -7.49 2.12
N ARG A 140 17.81 -7.29 3.24
CA ARG A 140 17.98 -5.97 3.84
C ARG A 140 18.96 -5.12 3.03
N ASN A 141 18.61 -3.85 2.87
CA ASN A 141 19.46 -2.82 2.27
C ASN A 141 19.19 -1.49 2.98
N THR A 142 20.17 -0.98 3.74
CA THR A 142 20.00 0.24 4.51
C THR A 142 19.80 1.49 3.64
N SER A 143 20.20 1.44 2.36
CA SER A 143 20.05 2.55 1.43
C SER A 143 18.72 2.55 0.66
N ASN A 144 17.87 1.51 0.81
CA ASN A 144 16.60 1.42 0.09
C ASN A 144 15.54 0.63 0.89
N VAL A 145 14.32 0.55 0.36
CA VAL A 145 13.24 -0.28 0.89
C VAL A 145 13.55 -1.77 0.72
N ILE A 146 13.03 -2.58 1.64
CA ILE A 146 13.30 -4.03 1.68
C ILE A 146 12.29 -4.75 0.76
N ASN A 147 12.79 -5.50 -0.23
CA ASN A 147 11.99 -6.43 -1.06
C ASN A 147 10.65 -5.87 -1.53
N CYS A 148 10.60 -4.62 -1.97
CA CYS A 148 9.38 -3.91 -2.32
C CYS A 148 9.44 -3.28 -3.73
N ALA A 149 10.03 -3.99 -4.71
CA ALA A 149 9.98 -3.52 -6.08
C ALA A 149 8.53 -3.49 -6.61
N PRO A 150 8.12 -2.44 -7.33
CA PRO A 150 8.94 -1.39 -7.95
C PRO A 150 9.16 -0.11 -7.11
N TYR A 151 8.83 -0.13 -5.83
CA TYR A 151 8.94 1.02 -4.93
C TYR A 151 10.37 1.24 -4.45
N ASN A 152 10.71 2.49 -4.10
CA ASN A 152 12.00 2.92 -3.63
C ASN A 152 11.91 3.80 -2.37
N LYS A 153 13.06 4.27 -1.87
CA LYS A 153 13.13 5.12 -0.67
C LYS A 153 12.29 6.41 -0.77
N ARG A 154 12.17 7.00 -1.98
CA ARG A 154 11.35 8.20 -2.20
C ARG A 154 9.87 7.90 -2.02
N ASP A 155 9.40 6.77 -2.56
CA ASP A 155 8.02 6.31 -2.41
C ASP A 155 7.68 6.05 -0.93
N PHE A 156 8.63 5.45 -0.18
CA PHE A 156 8.49 5.23 1.26
C PHE A 156 8.40 6.55 2.03
N MET A 157 9.26 7.53 1.71
CA MET A 157 9.21 8.85 2.34
C MET A 157 7.89 9.57 2.02
N ASN A 158 7.40 9.49 0.80
CA ASN A 158 6.09 10.05 0.44
C ASN A 158 4.95 9.37 1.20
N MET A 159 5.00 8.04 1.35
CA MET A 159 4.05 7.31 2.19
C MET A 159 4.11 7.80 3.65
N LEU A 160 5.30 7.93 4.21
CA LEU A 160 5.50 8.39 5.58
C LEU A 160 4.96 9.81 5.79
N LYS A 161 5.27 10.72 4.87
CA LYS A 161 4.76 12.10 4.90
C LYS A 161 3.23 12.16 4.86
N THR A 162 2.61 11.34 4.00
CA THR A 162 1.15 11.24 3.93
C THR A 162 0.54 10.61 5.20
N ILE A 163 1.26 9.73 5.90
CA ILE A 163 0.82 9.20 7.19
C ILE A 163 0.88 10.30 8.27
N ILE A 164 1.93 11.11 8.27
CA ILE A 164 2.09 12.22 9.23
C ILE A 164 0.99 13.26 9.04
N ASN A 165 0.74 13.64 7.79
CA ASN A 165 -0.35 14.55 7.44
C ASN A 165 -1.01 14.11 6.13
N ARG A 166 -2.31 13.79 6.18
CA ARG A 166 -3.08 13.33 5.01
C ARG A 166 -3.19 14.38 3.91
N GLU A 167 -3.21 15.65 4.27
CA GLU A 167 -3.28 16.78 3.34
C GLU A 167 -1.98 16.98 2.57
N TYR A 168 -0.85 16.37 3.01
CA TYR A 168 0.42 16.42 2.28
C TYR A 168 0.28 15.91 0.84
N LEU A 169 -0.61 14.94 0.62
CA LEU A 169 -0.89 14.40 -0.71
C LEU A 169 -1.52 15.43 -1.65
N ASP A 170 -2.41 16.27 -1.11
CA ASP A 170 -3.11 17.31 -1.88
C ASP A 170 -2.15 18.43 -2.31
N ILE A 171 -1.09 18.64 -1.53
CA ILE A 171 0.01 19.57 -1.85
C ILE A 171 0.84 19.08 -3.03
N ASP A 172 1.09 17.78 -3.10
CA ASP A 172 1.88 17.14 -4.17
C ASP A 172 0.97 16.78 -5.36
N SER A 173 -0.35 16.87 -5.19
CA SER A 173 -1.32 16.64 -6.25
C SER A 173 -1.42 17.84 -7.17
N ASN A 174 -1.75 17.60 -8.45
CA ASN A 174 -1.81 18.53 -9.57
C ASN A 174 -2.70 19.80 -9.38
N ASP A 175 -3.31 20.05 -8.21
CA ASP A 175 -4.23 21.16 -8.04
C ASP A 175 -3.51 22.51 -7.97
N ASP A 176 -2.32 22.58 -7.35
CA ASP A 176 -1.47 23.78 -7.42
C ASP A 176 -0.90 23.97 -8.83
N SER A 177 -0.54 22.88 -9.54
CA SER A 177 -0.13 22.96 -10.94
C SER A 177 -1.28 23.38 -11.86
N LYS A 178 -2.48 22.85 -11.65
CA LYS A 178 -3.69 23.27 -12.40
C LYS A 178 -4.06 24.73 -12.15
N LEU A 179 -3.96 25.19 -10.89
CA LEU A 179 -4.15 26.60 -10.54
C LEU A 179 -3.11 27.49 -11.24
N LYS A 180 -1.83 27.10 -11.19
CA LYS A 180 -0.74 27.81 -11.88
C LYS A 180 -0.92 27.80 -13.41
N ASP A 181 -1.30 26.64 -13.96
CA ASP A 181 -1.55 26.51 -15.38
C ASP A 181 -2.77 27.33 -15.81
N ARG A 182 -3.85 27.32 -15.02
CA ARG A 182 -5.03 28.15 -15.29
C ARG A 182 -4.72 29.65 -15.19
N ILE A 183 -3.97 30.08 -14.18
CA ILE A 183 -3.48 31.46 -14.06
C ILE A 183 -2.63 31.86 -15.27
N LYS A 184 -1.74 30.97 -15.70
CA LYS A 184 -0.89 31.17 -16.87
C LYS A 184 -1.70 31.25 -18.17
N GLU A 185 -2.71 30.42 -18.31
CA GLU A 185 -3.65 30.45 -19.44
C GLU A 185 -4.43 31.75 -19.49
N ILE A 186 -5.03 32.16 -18.37
CA ILE A 186 -5.80 33.42 -18.28
C ILE A 186 -4.90 34.61 -18.60
N LYS A 187 -3.68 34.68 -18.04
CA LYS A 187 -2.70 35.73 -18.36
C LYS A 187 -2.37 35.77 -19.85
N LYS A 188 -2.20 34.58 -20.44
CA LYS A 188 -1.93 34.47 -21.88
C LYS A 188 -3.14 34.88 -22.71
N GLU A 189 -4.34 34.49 -22.30
CA GLU A 189 -5.59 34.82 -22.96
C GLU A 189 -5.86 36.35 -22.91
N ILE A 190 -5.67 36.97 -21.74
CA ILE A 190 -5.72 38.42 -21.59
C ILE A 190 -4.69 39.10 -22.50
N SER A 191 -3.45 38.65 -22.52
CA SER A 191 -2.39 39.20 -23.39
C SER A 191 -2.71 39.08 -24.88
N ILE A 192 -3.35 37.98 -25.29
CA ILE A 192 -3.77 37.77 -26.69
C ILE A 192 -4.94 38.73 -27.03
N LEU A 193 -5.91 38.86 -26.13
CA LEU A 193 -7.05 39.74 -26.30
C LEU A 193 -6.61 41.23 -26.34
N ASP A 194 -5.72 41.64 -25.41
CA ASP A 194 -5.10 42.96 -25.41
C ASP A 194 -4.35 43.27 -26.71
N LYS A 195 -3.54 42.34 -27.18
CA LYS A 195 -2.84 42.49 -28.46
C LYS A 195 -3.80 42.55 -29.64
N ARG A 196 -4.90 41.79 -29.61
CA ARG A 196 -5.96 41.87 -30.64
C ARG A 196 -6.65 43.22 -30.65
N ILE A 197 -6.99 43.75 -29.47
CA ILE A 197 -7.60 45.07 -29.34
C ILE A 197 -6.63 46.18 -29.80
N GLN A 198 -5.38 46.15 -29.40
CA GLN A 198 -4.35 47.09 -29.83
C GLN A 198 -4.04 46.99 -31.33
N PHE A 199 -4.10 45.76 -31.86
CA PHE A 199 -3.79 45.47 -33.25
C PHE A 199 -4.94 45.80 -34.18
N SER A 200 -6.19 45.53 -33.78
CA SER A 200 -7.40 45.94 -34.46
C SER A 200 -7.46 47.49 -34.62
N LYS A 201 -6.96 48.21 -33.61
CA LYS A 201 -6.86 49.67 -33.62
C LYS A 201 -5.76 50.24 -34.52
N LYS A 202 -4.72 49.46 -34.89
CA LYS A 202 -3.52 49.94 -35.60
C LYS A 202 -3.34 49.47 -37.05
N ASN A 203 -3.79 48.29 -37.45
CA ASN A 203 -3.66 47.82 -38.85
C ASN A 203 -4.42 46.52 -39.15
N PRO A 204 -5.46 46.51 -39.98
CA PRO A 204 -6.25 45.30 -40.25
C PRO A 204 -5.61 44.26 -41.19
N ASN A 205 -4.54 44.62 -41.91
CA ASN A 205 -3.99 43.75 -42.98
C ASN A 205 -2.74 42.96 -42.62
N ILE A 206 -2.11 43.18 -41.47
CA ILE A 206 -0.86 42.53 -41.06
C ILE A 206 -1.10 41.33 -40.12
N ALA A 207 -2.32 41.17 -39.58
CA ALA A 207 -2.68 40.10 -38.66
C ALA A 207 -2.51 38.70 -39.26
N LYS A 208 -2.59 38.56 -40.57
CA LYS A 208 -2.44 37.27 -41.27
C LYS A 208 -1.00 36.75 -41.39
N GLN A 209 0.00 37.62 -41.30
CA GLN A 209 1.40 37.22 -41.58
C GLN A 209 2.24 36.86 -40.34
N VAL A 210 1.85 37.31 -39.14
CA VAL A 210 2.63 37.06 -37.90
C VAL A 210 2.39 35.67 -37.29
N LEU A 211 1.32 35.00 -37.70
CA LEU A 211 0.98 33.64 -37.22
C LEU A 211 1.79 32.52 -37.89
N GLN A 212 2.65 32.81 -38.86
CA GLN A 212 3.42 31.79 -39.63
C GLN A 212 4.77 31.40 -39.02
N TYR A 213 5.22 32.02 -37.94
CA TYR A 213 6.54 31.73 -37.36
C TYR A 213 6.48 31.35 -35.87
N ALA A 214 5.76 30.27 -35.53
CA ALA A 214 5.96 29.61 -34.24
C ALA A 214 7.18 28.65 -34.36
N ASN A 215 8.15 28.81 -33.47
CA ASN A 215 9.43 28.14 -33.48
C ASN A 215 9.29 26.61 -33.42
N ASP A 216 9.88 25.87 -34.35
CA ASP A 216 9.94 24.40 -34.48
C ASP A 216 10.31 23.64 -33.20
N LYS A 217 11.00 24.27 -32.27
CA LYS A 217 11.45 23.68 -31.00
C LYS A 217 10.32 23.54 -29.99
N GLU A 218 9.42 24.51 -29.95
CA GLU A 218 8.25 24.52 -29.04
C GLU A 218 7.20 23.48 -29.47
N LEU A 219 7.03 23.29 -30.77
CA LEU A 219 6.19 22.25 -31.35
C LEU A 219 6.69 20.84 -31.01
N LYS A 220 7.99 20.63 -30.96
CA LYS A 220 8.61 19.34 -30.66
C LYS A 220 8.46 18.95 -29.19
N GLU A 221 8.58 19.91 -28.28
CA GLU A 221 8.38 19.70 -26.84
C GLU A 221 6.89 19.44 -26.51
N LYS A 222 5.99 20.19 -27.13
CA LYS A 222 4.53 19.99 -26.98
C LYS A 222 4.07 18.65 -27.54
N SER A 223 4.62 18.22 -28.67
CA SER A 223 4.33 16.90 -29.26
C SER A 223 4.79 15.77 -28.35
N LYS A 224 5.94 15.91 -27.69
CA LYS A 224 6.44 14.93 -26.73
C LYS A 224 5.56 14.83 -25.50
N LEU A 225 5.18 15.97 -24.93
CA LEU A 225 4.27 16.04 -23.78
C LEU A 225 2.89 15.42 -24.10
N PHE A 226 2.39 15.69 -25.32
CA PHE A 226 1.13 15.10 -25.80
C PHE A 226 1.22 13.57 -25.92
N GLN A 227 2.35 13.04 -26.42
CA GLN A 227 2.55 11.60 -26.51
C GLN A 227 2.65 10.93 -25.13
N GLU A 228 3.35 11.56 -24.18
CA GLU A 228 3.47 11.07 -22.81
C GLU A 228 2.10 11.03 -22.11
N LYS A 229 1.31 12.10 -22.21
CA LYS A 229 -0.05 12.16 -21.63
C LYS A 229 -1.01 11.17 -22.29
N ASN A 230 -0.96 11.00 -23.60
CA ASN A 230 -1.77 9.98 -24.29
C ASN A 230 -1.43 8.56 -23.83
N LYS A 231 -0.16 8.28 -23.55
CA LYS A 231 0.27 6.99 -22.99
C LYS A 231 -0.33 6.77 -21.59
N GLU A 232 -0.32 7.79 -20.73
CA GLU A 232 -0.94 7.73 -19.38
C GLU A 232 -2.44 7.43 -19.48
N VAL A 233 -3.17 8.10 -20.38
CA VAL A 233 -4.60 7.84 -20.63
C VAL A 233 -4.82 6.43 -21.14
N ALA A 234 -3.97 5.92 -22.04
CA ALA A 234 -4.07 4.56 -22.55
C ALA A 234 -3.84 3.52 -21.45
N ASP A 235 -2.85 3.72 -20.57
CA ASP A 235 -2.55 2.82 -19.45
C ASP A 235 -3.69 2.79 -18.42
N LEU A 236 -4.26 3.95 -18.07
CA LEU A 236 -5.43 4.02 -17.19
C LEU A 236 -6.68 3.38 -17.82
N SER A 237 -6.90 3.59 -19.12
CA SER A 237 -7.99 2.97 -19.86
C SER A 237 -7.85 1.44 -19.87
N ASN A 238 -6.65 0.92 -20.03
CA ASN A 238 -6.38 -0.50 -19.94
C ASN A 238 -6.64 -1.06 -18.54
N LYS A 239 -6.23 -0.35 -17.50
CA LYS A 239 -6.51 -0.72 -16.09
C LYS A 239 -8.01 -0.74 -15.84
N ARG A 240 -8.73 0.31 -16.22
CA ARG A 240 -10.19 0.41 -16.10
C ARG A 240 -10.89 -0.75 -16.81
N ASN A 241 -10.51 -1.02 -18.04
CA ASN A 241 -11.13 -2.10 -18.84
C ASN A 241 -10.88 -3.49 -18.23
N ARG A 242 -9.71 -3.72 -17.60
CA ARG A 242 -9.44 -4.96 -16.85
C ARG A 242 -10.39 -5.12 -15.67
N GLU A 243 -10.62 -4.04 -14.89
CA GLU A 243 -11.56 -4.10 -13.77
C GLU A 243 -13.02 -4.26 -14.23
N ILE A 244 -13.43 -3.63 -15.32
CA ILE A 244 -14.75 -3.85 -15.95
C ILE A 244 -14.94 -5.32 -16.34
N ASN A 245 -13.92 -5.93 -16.95
CA ASN A 245 -13.98 -7.35 -17.31
C ASN A 245 -14.05 -8.26 -16.08
N ARG A 246 -13.39 -7.89 -14.98
CA ARG A 246 -13.50 -8.63 -13.71
C ARG A 246 -14.88 -8.49 -13.08
N ILE A 247 -15.45 -7.28 -13.09
CA ILE A 247 -16.84 -7.04 -12.64
C ILE A 247 -17.80 -7.95 -13.42
N TYR A 248 -17.69 -7.97 -14.74
CA TYR A 248 -18.54 -8.80 -15.59
C TYR A 248 -18.46 -10.30 -15.22
N LYS A 249 -17.24 -10.83 -15.01
CA LYS A 249 -17.05 -12.22 -14.58
C LYS A 249 -17.68 -12.51 -13.21
N LEU A 250 -17.53 -11.58 -12.26
CA LEU A 250 -18.13 -11.70 -10.92
C LEU A 250 -19.66 -11.59 -10.97
N GLU A 251 -20.22 -10.75 -11.83
CA GLU A 251 -21.68 -10.65 -12.04
C GLU A 251 -22.26 -11.92 -12.67
N VAL A 252 -21.56 -12.54 -13.62
CA VAL A 252 -21.94 -13.85 -14.18
C VAL A 252 -21.94 -14.90 -13.08
N LEU A 253 -20.88 -14.99 -12.29
CA LEU A 253 -20.78 -15.92 -11.17
C LEU A 253 -21.88 -15.68 -10.11
N LEU A 254 -22.17 -14.42 -9.80
CA LEU A 254 -23.25 -14.06 -8.87
C LEU A 254 -24.61 -14.55 -9.39
N ASN A 255 -24.87 -14.41 -10.69
CA ASN A 255 -26.09 -14.90 -11.34
C ASN A 255 -26.18 -16.42 -11.32
N GLU A 256 -25.07 -17.13 -11.54
CA GLU A 256 -25.00 -18.59 -11.46
C GLU A 256 -25.29 -19.07 -10.02
N LEU A 257 -24.63 -18.49 -9.01
CA LEU A 257 -24.88 -18.80 -7.60
C LEU A 257 -26.31 -18.44 -7.18
N GLY A 258 -26.88 -17.35 -7.71
CA GLY A 258 -28.25 -16.93 -7.47
C GLY A 258 -29.28 -17.84 -8.16
N SER A 259 -28.98 -18.38 -9.34
CA SER A 259 -29.86 -19.33 -10.05
C SER A 259 -29.99 -20.67 -9.32
N LEU A 260 -28.90 -21.11 -8.66
CA LEU A 260 -28.92 -22.28 -7.78
C LEU A 260 -29.88 -22.09 -6.58
N ASN A 261 -30.11 -20.86 -6.12
CA ASN A 261 -31.07 -20.58 -5.04
C ASN A 261 -32.53 -20.88 -5.43
N ARG A 262 -32.90 -20.62 -6.67
CA ARG A 262 -34.30 -20.85 -7.14
C ARG A 262 -34.66 -22.33 -7.17
N HIS A 263 -33.67 -23.22 -7.24
CA HIS A 263 -33.91 -24.67 -7.22
C HIS A 263 -33.85 -25.28 -5.82
N ILE A 264 -33.17 -24.62 -4.85
CA ILE A 264 -33.07 -25.11 -3.48
C ILE A 264 -34.38 -24.90 -2.69
N GLU A 265 -35.12 -23.83 -2.97
CA GLU A 265 -36.39 -23.57 -2.29
C GLU A 265 -37.51 -24.58 -2.64
N VAL A 266 -37.39 -25.31 -3.77
CA VAL A 266 -38.43 -26.20 -4.31
C VAL A 266 -38.04 -27.68 -4.32
N GLY A 267 -36.74 -28.04 -4.01
CA GLY A 267 -36.30 -29.45 -4.06
C GLY A 267 -34.85 -29.68 -3.63
N LYS A 268 -34.45 -30.94 -3.54
CA LYS A 268 -33.06 -31.34 -3.25
C LYS A 268 -32.22 -31.22 -4.53
N ILE A 269 -31.15 -30.40 -4.49
CA ILE A 269 -30.18 -30.35 -5.60
C ILE A 269 -29.33 -31.60 -5.54
N LYS A 270 -29.16 -32.24 -6.69
CA LYS A 270 -28.18 -33.33 -6.91
C LYS A 270 -27.39 -33.04 -8.17
N CYS A 271 -26.11 -33.40 -8.17
CA CYS A 271 -25.33 -33.38 -9.39
C CYS A 271 -25.98 -34.28 -10.44
N ALA A 272 -26.20 -33.78 -11.67
CA ALA A 272 -26.86 -34.54 -12.75
C ALA A 272 -26.04 -35.77 -13.15
N ASP A 273 -24.70 -35.71 -13.04
CA ASP A 273 -23.80 -36.78 -13.50
C ASP A 273 -23.55 -37.84 -12.43
N CYS A 274 -23.37 -37.45 -11.15
CA CYS A 274 -23.00 -38.39 -10.09
C CYS A 274 -24.02 -38.52 -8.95
N GLY A 275 -25.11 -37.76 -8.98
CA GLY A 275 -26.17 -37.78 -7.97
C GLY A 275 -25.77 -37.24 -6.60
N SER A 276 -24.56 -36.71 -6.43
CA SER A 276 -24.07 -36.12 -5.18
C SER A 276 -24.90 -34.91 -4.77
N THR A 277 -25.16 -34.80 -3.48
CA THR A 277 -25.80 -33.63 -2.88
C THR A 277 -24.79 -32.57 -2.41
N ASN A 278 -23.49 -32.88 -2.44
CA ASN A 278 -22.42 -31.97 -2.05
C ASN A 278 -22.06 -31.10 -3.25
N ILE A 279 -22.38 -29.82 -3.18
CA ILE A 279 -22.02 -28.83 -4.19
C ILE A 279 -20.94 -27.95 -3.57
N VAL A 280 -19.82 -27.85 -4.28
CA VAL A 280 -18.68 -27.04 -3.84
C VAL A 280 -18.47 -25.86 -4.80
N TYR A 281 -18.14 -24.71 -4.24
CA TYR A 281 -17.63 -23.56 -4.96
C TYR A 281 -16.13 -23.49 -4.81
N THR A 282 -15.41 -23.53 -5.92
CA THR A 282 -13.95 -23.40 -5.92
C THR A 282 -13.56 -22.03 -6.45
N ASN A 283 -12.83 -21.29 -5.66
CA ASN A 283 -12.22 -20.02 -6.04
C ASN A 283 -10.71 -20.15 -5.94
N GLY A 284 -10.04 -20.33 -7.10
CA GLY A 284 -8.61 -20.49 -7.17
C GLY A 284 -8.10 -21.63 -6.27
N ASP A 285 -7.60 -21.28 -5.11
CA ASP A 285 -6.97 -22.19 -4.16
C ASP A 285 -7.89 -22.64 -3.00
N PHE A 286 -9.12 -22.12 -2.95
CA PHE A 286 -10.10 -22.42 -1.91
C PHE A 286 -11.32 -23.15 -2.47
N THR A 287 -11.82 -24.11 -1.70
CA THR A 287 -13.04 -24.86 -2.02
C THR A 287 -14.00 -24.74 -0.84
N PHE A 288 -15.19 -24.25 -1.09
CA PHE A 288 -16.23 -24.02 -0.07
C PHE A 288 -17.41 -24.95 -0.32
N ASP A 289 -17.95 -25.55 0.75
CA ASP A 289 -19.20 -26.29 0.66
C ASP A 289 -20.39 -25.33 0.62
N ILE A 290 -20.95 -25.14 -0.58
CA ILE A 290 -22.11 -24.26 -0.81
C ILE A 290 -23.46 -24.96 -0.61
N SER A 291 -23.49 -26.24 -0.26
CA SER A 291 -24.70 -26.90 0.25
C SER A 291 -25.13 -26.33 1.61
N ASN A 292 -24.21 -25.70 2.35
CA ASN A 292 -24.53 -24.92 3.54
C ASN A 292 -25.02 -23.51 3.14
N ASP A 293 -26.31 -23.25 3.37
CA ASP A 293 -26.97 -21.98 3.01
C ASP A 293 -26.32 -20.74 3.66
N SER A 294 -25.77 -20.88 4.86
CA SER A 294 -25.03 -19.81 5.54
C SER A 294 -23.73 -19.46 4.81
N VAL A 295 -22.92 -20.45 4.43
CA VAL A 295 -21.68 -20.27 3.68
C VAL A 295 -21.98 -19.67 2.32
N LYS A 296 -23.00 -20.18 1.63
CA LYS A 296 -23.44 -19.67 0.33
C LYS A 296 -23.83 -18.19 0.39
N LYS A 297 -24.65 -17.78 1.37
CA LYS A 297 -25.04 -16.37 1.55
C LYS A 297 -23.84 -15.46 1.81
N GLN A 298 -22.86 -15.94 2.57
CA GLN A 298 -21.63 -15.20 2.85
C GLN A 298 -20.78 -15.03 1.60
N ILE A 299 -20.65 -16.06 0.76
CA ILE A 299 -19.94 -15.98 -0.51
C ILE A 299 -20.62 -14.99 -1.46
N ILE A 300 -21.95 -15.07 -1.60
CA ILE A 300 -22.74 -14.12 -2.41
C ILE A 300 -22.53 -12.69 -1.90
N SER A 301 -22.60 -12.46 -0.58
CA SER A 301 -22.34 -11.14 0.03
C SER A 301 -20.90 -10.67 -0.24
N SER A 302 -19.93 -11.57 -0.15
CA SER A 302 -18.52 -11.28 -0.47
C SER A 302 -18.34 -10.85 -1.93
N ILE A 303 -18.90 -11.60 -2.87
CA ILE A 303 -18.83 -11.28 -4.31
C ILE A 303 -19.50 -9.93 -4.60
N THR A 304 -20.67 -9.67 -3.98
CA THR A 304 -21.37 -8.39 -4.15
C THR A 304 -20.54 -7.21 -3.66
N LYS A 305 -19.86 -7.35 -2.49
CA LYS A 305 -18.96 -6.32 -1.97
C LYS A 305 -17.75 -6.10 -2.88
N GLN A 306 -17.18 -7.17 -3.44
CA GLN A 306 -16.09 -7.07 -4.42
C GLN A 306 -16.53 -6.31 -5.68
N ILE A 307 -17.71 -6.61 -6.21
CA ILE A 307 -18.26 -5.89 -7.37
C ILE A 307 -18.40 -4.41 -7.05
N GLN A 308 -18.92 -4.05 -5.87
CA GLN A 308 -19.07 -2.66 -5.46
C GLN A 308 -17.73 -1.94 -5.37
N SER A 309 -16.76 -2.53 -4.70
CA SER A 309 -15.39 -1.97 -4.57
C SER A 309 -14.72 -1.78 -5.94
N LYS A 310 -14.89 -2.74 -6.86
CA LYS A 310 -14.36 -2.60 -8.22
C LYS A 310 -15.07 -1.53 -9.04
N LYS A 311 -16.37 -1.32 -8.84
CA LYS A 311 -17.13 -0.23 -9.48
C LYS A 311 -16.61 1.14 -9.01
N GLU A 312 -16.27 1.28 -7.73
CA GLU A 312 -15.66 2.51 -7.20
C GLU A 312 -14.28 2.77 -7.82
N LEU A 313 -13.46 1.72 -7.97
CA LEU A 313 -12.15 1.82 -8.62
C LEU A 313 -12.28 2.20 -10.11
N VAL A 314 -13.24 1.62 -10.83
CA VAL A 314 -13.55 1.98 -12.24
C VAL A 314 -13.95 3.46 -12.33
N ASN A 315 -14.74 3.95 -11.38
CA ASN A 315 -15.13 5.36 -11.34
C ASN A 315 -13.92 6.28 -11.08
N GLU A 316 -13.04 5.90 -10.15
CA GLU A 316 -11.79 6.64 -9.88
C GLU A 316 -10.92 6.73 -11.14
N TYR A 317 -10.69 5.61 -11.85
CA TYR A 317 -9.95 5.63 -13.12
C TYR A 317 -10.63 6.51 -14.18
N SER A 318 -11.97 6.50 -14.23
CA SER A 318 -12.71 7.32 -15.20
C SER A 318 -12.55 8.81 -14.91
N LEU A 319 -12.56 9.23 -13.65
CA LEU A 319 -12.30 10.62 -13.26
C LEU A 319 -10.87 11.06 -13.63
N GLN A 320 -9.87 10.21 -13.40
CA GLN A 320 -8.48 10.49 -13.78
C GLN A 320 -8.32 10.59 -15.30
N ILE A 321 -8.93 9.69 -16.07
CA ILE A 321 -8.94 9.74 -17.53
C ILE A 321 -9.55 11.05 -18.04
N ASN A 322 -10.69 11.47 -17.48
CA ASN A 322 -11.34 12.72 -17.87
C ASN A 322 -10.48 13.95 -17.57
N SER A 323 -9.77 13.96 -16.42
CA SER A 323 -8.82 15.02 -16.09
C SER A 323 -7.68 15.11 -17.11
N PHE A 324 -7.04 13.98 -17.44
CA PHE A 324 -5.96 13.97 -18.44
C PHE A 324 -6.44 14.27 -19.86
N GLN A 325 -7.66 13.87 -20.20
CA GLN A 325 -8.26 14.25 -21.49
C GLN A 325 -8.52 15.76 -21.56
N GLY A 326 -8.92 16.39 -20.45
CA GLY A 326 -9.02 17.85 -20.35
C GLY A 326 -7.67 18.53 -20.58
N GLU A 327 -6.61 18.04 -19.94
CA GLU A 327 -5.24 18.54 -20.16
C GLU A 327 -4.78 18.38 -21.62
N LEU A 328 -5.11 17.25 -22.25
CA LEU A 328 -4.84 17.02 -23.68
C LEU A 328 -5.59 17.98 -24.58
N GLN A 329 -6.85 18.30 -24.28
CA GLN A 329 -7.61 19.30 -25.02
C GLN A 329 -6.98 20.70 -24.91
N MET A 330 -6.53 21.07 -23.72
CA MET A 330 -5.83 22.35 -23.51
C MET A 330 -4.52 22.44 -24.31
N LEU A 331 -3.75 21.34 -24.37
CA LEU A 331 -2.53 21.27 -25.19
C LEU A 331 -2.83 21.42 -26.70
N LEU A 332 -4.00 20.97 -27.15
CA LEU A 332 -4.44 21.11 -28.55
C LEU A 332 -4.86 22.54 -28.90
N ILE A 333 -5.37 23.33 -27.95
CA ILE A 333 -5.74 24.73 -28.15
C ILE A 333 -4.52 25.61 -28.43
N ASP A 334 -3.33 25.18 -27.98
CA ASP A 334 -2.05 25.86 -28.16
C ASP A 334 -1.32 25.51 -29.48
N LEU A 335 -1.92 24.69 -30.35
CA LEU A 335 -1.33 24.32 -31.63
C LEU A 335 -1.57 25.40 -32.73
N PRO A 336 -0.70 25.48 -33.77
CA PRO A 336 -0.85 26.49 -34.82
C PRO A 336 -2.23 26.47 -35.49
N PRO A 337 -2.72 27.64 -35.94
CA PRO A 337 -4.08 27.79 -36.44
C PRO A 337 -4.50 26.87 -37.58
N GLU A 338 -3.56 26.40 -38.40
CA GLU A 338 -3.80 25.47 -39.50
C GLU A 338 -4.35 24.10 -39.06
N VAL A 339 -4.09 23.72 -37.80
CA VAL A 339 -4.60 22.48 -37.20
C VAL A 339 -5.81 22.77 -36.30
N GLY A 340 -5.86 23.93 -35.65
CA GLY A 340 -6.95 24.37 -34.77
C GLY A 340 -8.16 24.92 -35.53
N ASP A 341 -7.97 25.59 -36.70
CA ASP A 341 -9.03 26.20 -37.50
C ASP A 341 -10.02 25.19 -38.15
N ILE A 342 -9.65 23.95 -38.24
CA ILE A 342 -10.56 22.89 -38.71
C ILE A 342 -11.60 22.51 -37.64
N ILE A 343 -11.32 22.79 -36.36
CA ILE A 343 -12.13 22.29 -35.21
C ILE A 343 -13.02 23.35 -34.58
N ILE A 344 -12.69 24.62 -34.61
CA ILE A 344 -13.48 25.65 -33.89
C ILE A 344 -13.78 26.86 -34.76
N ASN A 345 -15.00 26.93 -35.18
CA ASN A 345 -15.85 28.05 -35.61
C ASN A 345 -15.22 29.42 -35.95
N ARG A 346 -15.31 29.74 -37.22
CA ARG A 346 -15.08 31.00 -37.91
C ARG A 346 -15.94 32.19 -37.44
N SER A 347 -16.86 32.05 -36.48
CA SER A 347 -17.89 33.02 -36.17
C SER A 347 -17.63 33.97 -35.01
N GLU A 348 -16.53 33.81 -34.23
CA GLU A 348 -16.28 34.63 -33.03
C GLU A 348 -15.26 35.78 -33.19
N ILE A 349 -14.77 36.04 -34.38
CA ILE A 349 -13.69 37.06 -34.59
C ILE A 349 -14.22 38.51 -34.75
N LEU A 350 -15.52 38.75 -34.69
CA LEU A 350 -16.10 40.03 -35.15
C LEU A 350 -16.75 40.92 -34.11
N ASN A 351 -16.46 40.83 -32.79
CA ASN A 351 -17.02 41.80 -31.84
C ASN A 351 -15.98 42.36 -30.85
N ASP A 352 -15.36 43.48 -31.18
CA ASP A 352 -14.42 44.22 -30.32
C ASP A 352 -15.00 44.65 -28.95
N GLN A 353 -16.31 44.93 -28.86
CA GLN A 353 -16.97 45.26 -27.58
C GLN A 353 -17.12 44.06 -26.63
N ASP A 354 -17.12 42.83 -27.14
CA ASP A 354 -17.14 41.63 -26.33
C ASP A 354 -15.76 41.29 -25.78
N ASN A 355 -14.68 41.67 -26.42
CA ASN A 355 -13.31 41.42 -25.97
C ASN A 355 -12.97 42.22 -24.70
N ASP A 356 -13.38 43.47 -24.59
CA ASP A 356 -13.18 44.31 -23.39
C ASP A 356 -13.94 43.75 -22.17
N LYS A 357 -15.16 43.23 -22.35
CA LYS A 357 -15.93 42.54 -21.30
C LYS A 357 -15.30 41.24 -20.89
N LYS A 358 -14.77 40.45 -21.85
CA LYS A 358 -14.06 39.21 -21.59
C LYS A 358 -12.77 39.46 -20.81
N ILE A 359 -11.99 40.47 -21.16
CA ILE A 359 -10.78 40.85 -20.41
C ILE A 359 -11.12 41.19 -18.97
N LYS A 360 -12.18 41.97 -18.74
CA LYS A 360 -12.61 42.34 -17.38
C LYS A 360 -12.98 41.08 -16.57
N HIS A 361 -13.79 40.20 -17.15
CA HIS A 361 -14.18 38.93 -16.50
C HIS A 361 -12.97 38.05 -16.20
N LEU A 362 -12.05 37.92 -17.14
CA LEU A 362 -10.81 37.13 -16.97
C LEU A 362 -9.87 37.79 -15.94
N SER A 363 -9.87 39.11 -15.82
CA SER A 363 -9.10 39.83 -14.79
C SER A 363 -9.66 39.55 -13.40
N ASP A 364 -10.99 39.63 -13.24
CA ASP A 364 -11.67 39.32 -11.99
C ASP A 364 -11.46 37.86 -11.59
N GLU A 365 -11.49 36.90 -12.56
CA GLU A 365 -11.18 35.49 -12.35
C GLU A 365 -9.71 35.31 -11.95
N LEU A 366 -8.79 36.05 -12.58
CA LEU A 366 -7.36 35.99 -12.27
C LEU A 366 -7.06 36.44 -10.84
N ASP A 367 -7.66 37.51 -10.38
CA ASP A 367 -7.48 38.04 -9.02
C ASP A 367 -7.98 37.01 -7.98
N LEU A 368 -9.14 36.42 -8.22
CA LEU A 368 -9.70 35.35 -7.38
C LEU A 368 -8.80 34.08 -7.32
N LEU A 369 -8.23 33.68 -8.44
CA LEU A 369 -7.33 32.53 -8.51
C LEU A 369 -5.98 32.83 -7.87
N GLN A 370 -5.48 34.07 -7.98
CA GLN A 370 -4.23 34.46 -7.31
C GLN A 370 -4.40 34.52 -5.79
N GLU A 371 -5.54 34.99 -5.29
CA GLU A 371 -5.85 34.99 -3.87
C GLU A 371 -5.95 33.55 -3.34
N LYS A 372 -6.65 32.66 -4.06
CA LYS A 372 -6.69 31.21 -3.76
C LYS A 372 -5.30 30.60 -3.77
N GLN A 373 -4.46 30.94 -4.76
CA GLN A 373 -3.09 30.45 -4.86
C GLN A 373 -2.25 30.87 -3.65
N LYS A 374 -2.43 32.09 -3.15
CA LYS A 374 -1.72 32.57 -1.97
C LYS A 374 -2.11 31.79 -0.70
N VAL A 375 -3.41 31.58 -0.48
CA VAL A 375 -3.92 30.78 0.64
C VAL A 375 -3.43 29.33 0.56
N VAL A 376 -3.47 28.72 -0.63
CA VAL A 376 -2.96 27.36 -0.86
C VAL A 376 -1.46 27.29 -0.58
N ALA A 377 -0.68 28.30 -0.97
CA ALA A 377 0.76 28.34 -0.71
C ALA A 377 1.07 28.46 0.79
N GLU A 378 0.38 29.32 1.53
CA GLU A 378 0.55 29.47 2.98
C GLU A 378 0.19 28.17 3.72
N THR A 379 -0.96 27.55 3.40
CA THR A 379 -1.36 26.25 3.96
C THR A 379 -0.37 25.14 3.60
N ARG A 380 0.16 25.18 2.38
CA ARG A 380 1.18 24.22 1.93
C ARG A 380 2.45 24.32 2.76
N ASP A 381 2.97 25.52 2.98
CA ASP A 381 4.20 25.73 3.73
C ASP A 381 4.02 25.28 5.18
N GLU A 382 2.89 25.57 5.82
CA GLU A 382 2.55 25.09 7.16
C GLU A 382 2.52 23.54 7.24
N ILE A 383 1.92 22.86 6.27
CA ILE A 383 1.86 21.40 6.23
C ILE A 383 3.25 20.80 6.01
N ILE A 384 4.04 21.39 5.11
CA ILE A 384 5.42 20.95 4.84
C ILE A 384 6.26 21.08 6.10
N ASP A 385 6.15 22.19 6.81
CA ASP A 385 6.90 22.43 8.04
C ASP A 385 6.55 21.42 9.12
N VAL A 386 5.26 21.17 9.37
CA VAL A 386 4.77 20.15 10.32
C VAL A 386 5.29 18.75 9.97
N VAL A 387 5.27 18.40 8.69
CA VAL A 387 5.73 17.10 8.20
C VAL A 387 7.26 16.98 8.36
N ASN A 388 8.01 18.01 8.00
CA ASN A 388 9.46 18.02 8.13
C ASN A 388 9.90 17.96 9.62
N GLU A 389 9.30 18.75 10.50
CA GLU A 389 9.56 18.72 11.94
C GLU A 389 9.32 17.31 12.52
N LYS A 390 8.26 16.63 12.08
CA LYS A 390 7.97 15.28 12.53
C LYS A 390 8.99 14.26 12.02
N ILE A 391 9.44 14.39 10.77
CA ILE A 391 10.49 13.53 10.19
C ILE A 391 11.83 13.77 10.90
N GLU A 392 12.20 15.02 11.13
CA GLU A 392 13.41 15.38 11.89
C GLU A 392 13.35 14.76 13.29
N SER A 393 12.20 14.85 13.96
CA SER A 393 12.00 14.21 15.27
C SER A 393 12.22 12.69 15.22
N ILE A 394 11.80 12.02 14.15
CA ILE A 394 12.05 10.58 13.95
C ILE A 394 13.54 10.31 13.78
N ILE A 395 14.24 11.10 12.94
CA ILE A 395 15.67 10.97 12.68
C ILE A 395 16.48 11.24 13.95
N ASP A 396 16.14 12.27 14.69
CA ASP A 396 16.80 12.61 15.96
C ASP A 396 16.63 11.51 17.02
N LEU A 397 15.42 10.93 17.11
CA LEU A 397 15.19 9.81 18.01
C LEU A 397 15.98 8.58 17.54
N MET A 398 15.99 8.30 16.23
CA MET A 398 16.77 7.22 15.64
C MET A 398 18.26 7.35 15.95
N LYS A 399 18.82 8.55 15.81
CA LYS A 399 20.20 8.87 16.16
C LYS A 399 20.49 8.60 17.64
N ARG A 400 19.61 9.06 18.53
CA ARG A 400 19.75 8.86 20.00
C ARG A 400 19.69 7.38 20.37
N ILE A 401 18.75 6.62 19.81
CA ILE A 401 18.63 5.18 20.06
C ILE A 401 19.88 4.45 19.54
N TYR A 402 20.30 4.74 18.30
CA TYR A 402 21.49 4.14 17.71
C TYR A 402 22.74 4.40 18.58
N MET A 403 22.99 5.67 18.95
CA MET A 403 24.14 6.05 19.80
C MET A 403 24.14 5.33 21.15
N ARG A 404 22.95 5.16 21.76
CA ARG A 404 22.80 4.45 23.03
C ARG A 404 23.14 2.97 22.90
N ILE A 405 22.68 2.30 21.83
CA ILE A 405 22.96 0.88 21.61
C ILE A 405 24.43 0.67 21.21
N ALA A 406 24.97 1.53 20.35
CA ALA A 406 26.34 1.44 19.86
C ALA A 406 27.37 1.98 20.85
N GLU A 407 26.94 2.61 21.95
CA GLU A 407 27.80 3.27 22.95
C GLU A 407 28.70 4.37 22.34
N LEU A 408 28.18 5.07 21.32
CA LEU A 408 28.90 6.16 20.65
C LEU A 408 28.54 7.51 21.24
N LYS A 409 29.51 8.43 21.23
CA LYS A 409 29.29 9.81 21.64
C LYS A 409 28.70 10.70 20.54
N ASN A 410 28.96 10.36 19.32
CA ASN A 410 28.45 11.07 18.16
C ASN A 410 28.35 10.13 16.93
N ILE A 411 27.36 10.35 16.09
CA ILE A 411 27.19 9.74 14.77
C ILE A 411 26.41 10.70 13.88
N GLU A 412 26.67 10.65 12.60
CA GLU A 412 25.91 11.41 11.60
C GLU A 412 24.88 10.49 10.94
N ILE A 413 23.62 10.66 11.30
CA ILE A 413 22.46 10.04 10.63
C ILE A 413 21.58 11.19 10.18
N VAL A 414 21.47 11.39 8.88
CA VAL A 414 20.76 12.52 8.25
C VAL A 414 19.42 12.12 7.62
N ASP A 415 19.18 10.83 7.42
CA ASP A 415 17.96 10.29 6.78
C ASP A 415 17.62 8.91 7.37
N LEU A 416 16.41 8.45 7.10
CA LEU A 416 15.95 7.09 7.42
C LEU A 416 16.61 6.00 6.56
N PHE A 417 17.36 6.38 5.55
CA PHE A 417 18.14 5.52 4.67
C PHE A 417 19.57 6.02 4.59
N THR A 418 20.51 5.09 4.48
CA THR A 418 21.93 5.45 4.30
C THR A 418 22.20 5.95 2.87
N LEU A 419 23.30 6.63 2.68
CA LEU A 419 23.83 6.91 1.35
C LEU A 419 24.30 5.59 0.71
N ASN A 420 24.29 5.52 -0.61
CA ASN A 420 24.66 4.29 -1.33
C ASN A 420 26.13 3.86 -1.10
N GLU A 421 26.99 4.79 -0.69
CA GLU A 421 28.40 4.56 -0.41
C GLU A 421 28.66 4.14 1.05
N GLU A 422 27.67 4.29 1.94
CA GLU A 422 27.77 3.87 3.33
C GLU A 422 27.42 2.39 3.48
N ASN A 423 28.31 1.61 4.03
CA ASN A 423 28.10 0.17 4.23
C ASN A 423 27.93 -0.16 5.71
N TYR A 424 26.69 -0.24 6.15
CA TYR A 424 26.33 -0.78 7.45
C TYR A 424 26.18 -2.31 7.33
N SER A 425 27.09 -3.04 7.96
CA SER A 425 27.11 -4.52 7.91
C SER A 425 26.96 -5.14 9.29
N GLY A 426 26.51 -6.39 9.35
CA GLY A 426 26.40 -7.16 10.59
C GLY A 426 25.60 -6.41 11.68
N SER A 427 26.19 -6.25 12.86
CA SER A 427 25.53 -5.63 14.02
C SER A 427 25.21 -4.15 13.82
N GLU A 428 25.97 -3.42 13.00
CA GLU A 428 25.70 -2.00 12.71
C GLU A 428 24.43 -1.85 11.89
N GLY A 429 24.26 -2.67 10.86
CA GLY A 429 23.03 -2.72 10.06
C GLY A 429 21.82 -3.07 10.91
N GLN A 430 21.96 -4.06 11.80
CA GLN A 430 20.88 -4.44 12.72
C GLN A 430 20.50 -3.28 13.66
N MET A 431 21.48 -2.59 14.25
CA MET A 431 21.23 -1.43 15.12
C MET A 431 20.57 -0.28 14.35
N PHE A 432 20.95 -0.04 13.08
CA PHE A 432 20.36 0.98 12.23
C PHE A 432 18.88 0.69 11.95
N TYR A 433 18.54 -0.52 11.50
CA TYR A 433 17.17 -0.92 11.27
C TYR A 433 16.32 -0.90 12.53
N PHE A 434 16.89 -1.37 13.63
CA PHE A 434 16.24 -1.35 14.93
C PHE A 434 15.91 0.09 15.37
N ALA A 435 16.90 0.98 15.33
CA ALA A 435 16.71 2.38 15.70
C ALA A 435 15.65 3.06 14.82
N LYS A 436 15.68 2.81 13.49
CA LYS A 436 14.67 3.29 12.55
C LYS A 436 13.27 2.80 12.93
N LEU A 437 13.09 1.49 13.10
CA LEU A 437 11.81 0.87 13.39
C LEU A 437 11.20 1.38 14.71
N VAL A 438 12.00 1.42 15.77
CA VAL A 438 11.56 1.89 17.10
C VAL A 438 11.21 3.38 17.07
N SER A 439 12.00 4.20 16.38
CA SER A 439 11.76 5.65 16.28
C SER A 439 10.47 5.95 15.53
N ILE A 440 10.25 5.30 14.40
CA ILE A 440 9.00 5.42 13.64
C ILE A 440 7.81 4.97 14.49
N SER A 441 7.91 3.80 15.12
CA SER A 441 6.84 3.24 15.96
C SER A 441 6.50 4.13 17.16
N LYS A 442 7.49 4.80 17.75
CA LYS A 442 7.32 5.66 18.93
C LYS A 442 6.73 7.02 18.57
N ILE A 443 7.20 7.62 17.48
CA ILE A 443 6.79 8.98 17.08
C ILE A 443 5.41 8.99 16.41
N LEU A 444 5.10 7.96 15.60
CA LEU A 444 3.83 7.87 14.89
C LEU A 444 2.75 7.10 15.67
N ASP A 445 3.15 6.46 16.76
CA ASP A 445 2.27 5.72 17.68
C ASP A 445 1.26 4.78 17.01
N PHE A 446 1.72 4.02 16.02
CA PHE A 446 0.88 3.04 15.36
C PHE A 446 0.42 1.95 16.31
N ASN A 447 -0.85 1.60 16.25
CA ASN A 447 -1.41 0.47 17.01
C ASN A 447 -1.16 -0.88 16.29
N PHE A 448 0.12 -1.14 15.90
CA PHE A 448 0.58 -2.40 15.31
C PHE A 448 1.65 -3.03 16.18
N PRO A 449 1.77 -4.38 16.19
CA PRO A 449 2.87 -5.05 16.86
C PRO A 449 4.20 -4.73 16.14
N VAL A 450 5.28 -4.71 16.87
CA VAL A 450 6.63 -4.66 16.27
C VAL A 450 7.14 -6.09 16.12
N ILE A 451 7.51 -6.45 14.90
CA ILE A 451 7.92 -7.81 14.53
C ILE A 451 9.34 -7.75 13.96
N ILE A 452 10.28 -8.47 14.59
CA ILE A 452 11.68 -8.50 14.14
C ILE A 452 12.13 -9.96 13.99
N ASP A 453 12.33 -10.37 12.75
CA ASP A 453 12.94 -11.66 12.47
C ASP A 453 14.47 -11.54 12.56
N CYS A 454 15.09 -12.49 13.24
CA CYS A 454 16.52 -12.48 13.57
C CYS A 454 16.98 -11.23 14.36
N PHE A 455 16.37 -11.05 15.56
CA PHE A 455 16.64 -9.90 16.43
C PHE A 455 18.12 -9.75 16.81
N ARG A 456 18.85 -10.86 16.96
CA ARG A 456 20.27 -10.93 17.33
C ARG A 456 21.19 -11.06 16.12
N GLU A 457 20.80 -10.62 14.96
CA GLU A 457 21.65 -10.67 13.77
C GLU A 457 22.95 -9.85 13.97
N GLY A 458 24.05 -10.34 13.40
CA GLY A 458 25.35 -9.67 13.48
C GLY A 458 26.05 -9.82 14.83
N GLU A 459 25.77 -10.86 15.62
CA GLU A 459 26.40 -11.15 16.91
C GLU A 459 26.29 -10.02 17.94
N ILE A 460 25.09 -9.51 18.12
CA ILE A 460 24.82 -8.46 19.10
C ILE A 460 25.18 -8.93 20.51
N SER A 461 25.97 -8.13 21.24
CA SER A 461 26.36 -8.43 22.62
C SER A 461 25.14 -8.41 23.56
N SER A 462 25.19 -9.17 24.66
CA SER A 462 24.10 -9.19 25.65
C SER A 462 23.77 -7.80 26.20
N LYS A 463 24.76 -6.92 26.40
CA LYS A 463 24.52 -5.54 26.86
C LYS A 463 23.72 -4.70 25.85
N LYS A 464 24.04 -4.81 24.56
CA LYS A 464 23.27 -4.14 23.49
C LYS A 464 21.85 -4.71 23.40
N GLU A 465 21.72 -6.02 23.52
CA GLU A 465 20.42 -6.70 23.53
C GLU A 465 19.54 -6.22 24.69
N ASP A 466 20.09 -6.05 25.89
CA ASP A 466 19.36 -5.54 27.05
C ASP A 466 18.82 -4.12 26.80
N ILE A 467 19.63 -3.26 26.20
CA ILE A 467 19.20 -1.91 25.81
C ILE A 467 18.07 -1.99 24.77
N MET A 468 18.23 -2.82 23.74
CA MET A 468 17.22 -2.98 22.69
C MET A 468 15.90 -3.54 23.25
N LEU A 469 15.94 -4.52 24.14
CA LEU A 469 14.75 -5.07 24.80
C LEU A 469 14.05 -4.03 25.67
N SER A 470 14.80 -3.19 26.38
CA SER A 470 14.27 -2.09 27.17
C SER A 470 13.56 -1.04 26.29
N GLU A 471 14.15 -0.68 25.14
CA GLU A 471 13.52 0.23 24.18
C GLU A 471 12.21 -0.34 23.63
N LEU A 472 12.20 -1.62 23.25
CA LEU A 472 10.98 -2.28 22.76
C LEU A 472 9.90 -2.35 23.83
N HIS A 473 10.26 -2.70 25.07
CA HIS A 473 9.30 -2.75 26.17
C HIS A 473 8.65 -1.38 26.42
N SER A 474 9.42 -0.28 26.26
CA SER A 474 8.91 1.08 26.43
C SER A 474 7.85 1.49 25.41
N LEU A 475 7.65 0.73 24.34
CA LEU A 475 6.61 1.00 23.33
C LEU A 475 5.18 0.64 23.82
N ASN A 476 5.06 -0.16 24.89
CA ASN A 476 3.77 -0.62 25.43
C ASN A 476 2.83 -1.26 24.37
N LYS A 477 3.42 -2.04 23.47
CA LYS A 477 2.70 -2.78 22.40
C LYS A 477 3.16 -4.23 22.40
N GLN A 478 2.45 -5.05 21.64
CA GLN A 478 2.92 -6.41 21.37
C GLN A 478 4.21 -6.36 20.53
N ILE A 479 5.22 -7.08 20.98
CA ILE A 479 6.50 -7.24 20.30
C ILE A 479 6.68 -8.73 20.02
N ILE A 480 7.15 -9.08 18.82
CA ILE A 480 7.44 -10.46 18.45
C ILE A 480 8.85 -10.52 17.84
N LEU A 481 9.74 -11.23 18.51
CA LEU A 481 11.15 -11.32 18.14
C LEU A 481 11.54 -12.79 17.89
N SER A 482 12.46 -13.04 16.95
CA SER A 482 13.13 -14.32 16.85
C SER A 482 14.60 -14.23 17.27
N ALA A 483 15.10 -15.21 17.99
CA ALA A 483 16.49 -15.27 18.43
C ALA A 483 17.05 -16.70 18.33
N THR A 484 18.35 -16.81 18.06
CA THR A 484 19.10 -18.06 18.24
C THR A 484 20.07 -17.88 19.40
N LEU A 485 20.01 -18.77 20.38
CA LEU A 485 20.84 -18.71 21.58
C LEU A 485 22.04 -19.63 21.43
N LYS A 486 23.19 -19.22 21.94
CA LYS A 486 24.35 -20.11 22.14
C LYS A 486 24.03 -21.11 23.25
N ASP A 487 24.61 -22.30 23.23
CA ASP A 487 24.33 -23.37 24.21
C ASP A 487 24.43 -22.91 25.67
N GLN A 488 25.40 -22.05 25.98
CA GLN A 488 25.57 -21.49 27.33
C GLN A 488 24.44 -20.53 27.73
N GLU A 489 23.89 -19.77 26.80
CA GLU A 489 22.77 -18.83 27.04
C GLU A 489 21.47 -19.62 27.17
N TYR A 490 21.29 -20.64 26.34
CA TYR A 490 20.16 -21.55 26.39
C TYR A 490 20.10 -22.31 27.73
N SER A 491 21.19 -22.90 28.15
CA SER A 491 21.29 -23.63 29.42
C SER A 491 21.00 -22.76 30.64
N LYS A 492 21.30 -21.48 30.57
CA LYS A 492 21.01 -20.48 31.63
C LYS A 492 19.62 -19.86 31.55
N GLN A 493 18.77 -20.34 30.64
CA GLN A 493 17.45 -19.75 30.41
C GLN A 493 17.49 -18.23 30.27
N LYS A 494 18.27 -17.72 29.34
CA LYS A 494 18.65 -16.31 29.17
C LYS A 494 17.50 -15.32 29.38
N TYR A 495 16.30 -15.62 28.90
CA TYR A 495 15.16 -14.71 28.97
C TYR A 495 14.30 -14.83 30.24
N ALA A 496 14.53 -15.84 31.08
CA ALA A 496 13.77 -16.05 32.31
C ALA A 496 13.84 -14.85 33.31
N PRO A 497 14.93 -14.08 33.41
CA PRO A 497 14.98 -12.94 34.30
C PRO A 497 14.06 -11.76 33.91
N TYR A 498 13.64 -11.68 32.63
CA TYR A 498 12.83 -10.56 32.14
C TYR A 498 11.34 -10.86 32.32
N LYS A 499 10.75 -10.37 33.41
CA LYS A 499 9.34 -10.60 33.76
C LYS A 499 8.33 -10.14 32.69
N TYR A 500 8.74 -9.22 31.82
CA TYR A 500 7.93 -8.69 30.72
C TYR A 500 8.12 -9.45 29.41
N VAL A 501 8.94 -10.50 29.40
CA VAL A 501 9.21 -11.32 28.22
C VAL A 501 8.45 -12.64 28.32
N ASN A 502 7.63 -12.91 27.34
CA ASN A 502 7.05 -14.22 27.08
C ASN A 502 8.01 -14.99 26.17
N SER A 503 8.69 -15.98 26.72
CA SER A 503 9.70 -16.75 26.01
C SER A 503 9.09 -18.05 25.46
N ILE A 504 9.20 -18.25 24.13
CA ILE A 504 8.63 -19.37 23.39
C ILE A 504 9.78 -20.21 22.80
N ASP A 505 9.99 -21.41 23.36
CA ASP A 505 11.09 -22.28 22.97
C ASP A 505 10.73 -23.17 21.77
N TYR A 506 11.56 -23.11 20.73
CA TYR A 506 11.48 -23.97 19.53
C TYR A 506 12.61 -24.99 19.43
N SER A 507 13.42 -25.15 20.46
CA SER A 507 14.58 -26.08 20.43
C SER A 507 14.18 -27.51 20.19
N GLU A 508 13.01 -27.95 20.66
CA GLU A 508 12.48 -29.29 20.43
C GLU A 508 11.94 -29.52 19.01
N MET A 509 11.78 -28.42 18.20
CA MET A 509 11.35 -28.56 16.81
C MET A 509 12.42 -29.28 16.00
N ARG A 510 12.00 -30.18 15.11
CA ARG A 510 12.92 -30.88 14.21
C ARG A 510 13.55 -29.89 13.25
N SER A 511 14.86 -29.98 13.03
CA SER A 511 15.55 -29.14 12.06
C SER A 511 14.94 -29.32 10.66
N TYR A 512 14.74 -28.21 9.95
CA TYR A 512 14.11 -28.13 8.62
C TYR A 512 12.66 -28.67 8.54
N LYS A 513 12.01 -29.03 9.65
CA LYS A 513 10.65 -29.57 9.67
C LYS A 513 9.85 -29.03 10.86
N ILE A 514 9.33 -27.82 10.72
CA ILE A 514 8.47 -27.21 11.75
C ILE A 514 7.05 -27.78 11.76
N LEU A 515 6.54 -28.23 10.61
CA LEU A 515 5.21 -28.81 10.47
C LEU A 515 5.20 -30.26 10.96
N LYS A 516 4.07 -30.66 11.57
CA LYS A 516 3.88 -31.97 12.21
C LYS A 516 2.57 -32.60 11.75
N PRO A 517 2.53 -33.89 11.42
CA PRO A 517 1.28 -34.57 11.05
C PRO A 517 0.24 -34.57 12.19
N GLU A 518 0.70 -34.59 13.45
CA GLU A 518 -0.18 -34.66 14.63
C GLU A 518 -1.09 -33.42 14.76
N LEU A 519 -0.71 -32.27 14.17
CA LEU A 519 -1.46 -31.02 14.21
C LEU A 519 -2.46 -30.86 13.06
N VAL A 520 -2.51 -31.81 12.13
CA VAL A 520 -3.38 -31.72 10.95
C VAL A 520 -4.85 -31.66 11.36
N ASN A 521 -5.32 -32.46 12.29
CA ASN A 521 -6.71 -32.47 12.73
C ASN A 521 -7.12 -31.12 13.35
N GLU A 522 -6.25 -30.51 14.14
CA GLU A 522 -6.51 -29.18 14.70
C GLU A 522 -6.54 -28.11 13.60
N PHE A 523 -5.62 -28.22 12.63
CA PHE A 523 -5.59 -27.32 11.49
C PHE A 523 -6.83 -27.47 10.60
N GLN A 524 -7.32 -28.70 10.36
CA GLN A 524 -8.57 -28.96 9.66
C GLN A 524 -9.78 -28.32 10.38
N THR A 525 -9.78 -28.33 11.72
CA THR A 525 -10.79 -27.64 12.49
C THR A 525 -10.78 -26.11 12.20
N ILE A 526 -9.59 -25.53 12.05
CA ILE A 526 -9.47 -24.11 11.63
C ILE A 526 -10.07 -23.91 10.23
N LEU A 527 -9.73 -24.75 9.25
CA LEU A 527 -10.27 -24.66 7.89
C LEU A 527 -11.80 -24.81 7.87
N ALA A 528 -12.36 -25.71 8.68
CA ALA A 528 -13.79 -25.90 8.79
C ALA A 528 -14.52 -24.62 9.28
N THR A 529 -13.85 -23.75 10.06
CA THR A 529 -14.46 -22.45 10.47
C THR A 529 -14.61 -21.48 9.30
N PHE A 530 -13.95 -21.73 8.16
CA PHE A 530 -14.08 -20.99 6.90
C PHE A 530 -15.01 -21.67 5.90
N GLY A 531 -15.63 -22.80 6.28
CA GLY A 531 -16.53 -23.56 5.40
C GLY A 531 -15.79 -24.42 4.36
N MET A 532 -14.56 -24.84 4.69
CA MET A 532 -13.72 -25.68 3.84
C MET A 532 -13.60 -27.08 4.38
#